data_74097c48f52f67fe5a25a330709fe9da
#
_entry.id   74097c48f52f67fe5a25a330709fe9da
#
_cell.length_a   1.000
_cell.length_b   1.000
_cell.length_c   1.000
_cell.angle_alpha   90.00
_cell.angle_beta   90.00
_cell.angle_gamma   90.00
#
_symmetry.space_group_name_H-M   'P 1'
#
loop_
_entity.id
_entity.type
_entity.pdbx_description
1 polymer ?
#
loop_
_entity_poly.entity_id
_entity_poly.type
_entity_poly.pdbx_seq_one_letter_code
_entity_poly.pdbx_strand_id
1 'polypeptide(L)'
;MTALYRLYFHPLSRFPGPLLNRLSPLPLSVALLRGRLPFYVKQLHDIYGPVVRITPTELSFNSEKSWKDIYGSRPGHANFHKDPIHVGSIQTVPGAVTITMADDADHARQRRALSYAFSTKALLEQESLIVSYVNVFRDKMKEYAQQGQVCNLADWFSYTTFDIIGHLSLGEPFGCLTSSDLRFWVPLISESIKAGAIEQAARRLATTGSLLQTLLLRLLAPAELRDQRRKHLAYSREKILKRIGQSDNNKAGEQHRDFLYYLMQQGDRENLNQDEIIVNGALFIIAGSETTGTFMAGLFNHLLRPENRAVLNRLKHEIRSAFDRDEDITYERLSKLPWLTAVLEEGLRIFPSAPIGFTRTVPRGGDTINGDAIPGGTTVSTCAWAATHAADNFAQPYEFRPERWLDRGAAMDRLGASNPFSLGPRGCIGRKYVNTA
;
A
#
# COMPACT_ATOMS: atom_id res chain seq x y z
N MET A 1 20.25 34.61 0.03
CA MET A 1 20.17 34.29 1.47
C MET A 1 19.62 32.88 1.74
N THR A 2 18.47 32.50 1.22
CA THR A 2 17.84 31.17 1.46
C THR A 2 18.74 29.99 1.08
N ALA A 3 19.48 30.05 -0.03
CA ALA A 3 20.37 28.98 -0.47
C ALA A 3 21.53 28.73 0.50
N LEU A 4 22.22 29.81 0.93
CA LEU A 4 23.29 29.72 1.92
C LEU A 4 22.80 29.17 3.25
N TYR A 5 21.63 29.64 3.73
CA TYR A 5 21.01 29.11 4.93
C TYR A 5 20.75 27.60 4.82
N ARG A 6 20.11 27.15 3.72
CA ARG A 6 19.79 25.73 3.49
C ARG A 6 21.04 24.84 3.46
N LEU A 7 22.17 25.34 2.95
CA LEU A 7 23.38 24.55 2.83
C LEU A 7 24.18 24.47 4.14
N TYR A 8 24.29 25.59 4.86
CA TYR A 8 25.26 25.72 5.95
C TYR A 8 24.64 25.89 7.35
N PHE A 9 23.49 26.54 7.43
CA PHE A 9 22.88 26.94 8.70
C PHE A 9 21.58 26.21 9.06
N HIS A 10 21.01 25.49 8.11
CA HIS A 10 19.81 24.70 8.36
C HIS A 10 20.10 23.55 9.32
N PRO A 11 19.22 23.20 10.28
CA PRO A 11 19.43 22.09 11.22
C PRO A 11 19.76 20.74 10.54
N LEU A 12 19.33 20.55 9.30
CA LEU A 12 19.62 19.35 8.50
C LEU A 12 20.90 19.49 7.64
N SER A 13 21.70 20.54 7.79
CA SER A 13 22.92 20.76 6.96
C SER A 13 23.94 19.63 7.11
N ARG A 14 24.01 18.98 8.28
CA ARG A 14 24.90 17.86 8.57
C ARG A 14 24.57 16.56 7.84
N PHE A 15 23.32 16.39 7.37
CA PHE A 15 22.92 15.18 6.68
C PHE A 15 23.33 15.22 5.20
N PRO A 16 23.91 14.11 4.68
CA PRO A 16 24.37 14.05 3.31
C PRO A 16 23.21 14.06 2.32
N GLY A 17 23.49 14.48 1.09
CA GLY A 17 22.53 14.49 -0.01
C GLY A 17 22.97 15.41 -1.14
N PRO A 18 22.38 15.25 -2.33
CA PRO A 18 22.75 16.06 -3.50
C PRO A 18 22.53 17.55 -3.24
N LEU A 19 23.41 18.39 -3.77
CA LEU A 19 23.34 19.84 -3.62
C LEU A 19 21.98 20.40 -4.05
N LEU A 20 21.45 19.96 -5.20
CA LEU A 20 20.16 20.43 -5.72
C LEU A 20 18.99 20.04 -4.80
N ASN A 21 19.02 18.84 -4.23
CA ASN A 21 17.98 18.38 -3.28
C ASN A 21 18.02 19.18 -1.97
N ARG A 22 19.23 19.52 -1.48
CA ARG A 22 19.40 20.35 -0.28
C ARG A 22 18.88 21.78 -0.49
N LEU A 23 18.86 22.25 -1.74
CA LEU A 23 18.40 23.59 -2.13
C LEU A 23 16.91 23.65 -2.51
N SER A 24 16.37 22.59 -3.12
CA SER A 24 15.02 22.59 -3.68
C SER A 24 14.36 21.23 -3.63
N PRO A 25 13.03 21.14 -3.42
CA PRO A 25 12.29 19.88 -3.55
C PRO A 25 12.08 19.46 -5.03
N LEU A 26 12.48 20.28 -5.99
CA LEU A 26 12.21 20.06 -7.42
C LEU A 26 12.75 18.73 -7.95
N PRO A 27 14.01 18.30 -7.67
CA PRO A 27 14.50 17.03 -8.18
C PRO A 27 13.66 15.82 -7.73
N LEU A 28 13.24 15.81 -6.45
CA LEU A 28 12.40 14.76 -5.90
C LEU A 28 10.99 14.77 -6.52
N SER A 29 10.41 15.97 -6.70
CA SER A 29 9.10 16.14 -7.33
C SER A 29 9.10 15.69 -8.80
N VAL A 30 10.16 15.97 -9.55
CA VAL A 30 10.33 15.51 -10.93
C VAL A 30 10.46 13.97 -10.96
N ALA A 31 11.23 13.36 -10.05
CA ALA A 31 11.33 11.92 -9.96
C ALA A 31 9.97 11.26 -9.65
N LEU A 32 9.16 11.87 -8.76
CA LEU A 32 7.80 11.43 -8.45
C LEU A 32 6.89 11.51 -9.68
N LEU A 33 6.84 12.66 -10.36
CA LEU A 33 6.01 12.87 -11.55
C LEU A 33 6.37 11.93 -12.71
N ARG A 34 7.63 11.50 -12.80
CA ARG A 34 8.11 10.52 -13.78
C ARG A 34 7.89 9.06 -13.36
N GLY A 35 7.28 8.80 -12.20
CA GLY A 35 7.12 7.44 -11.67
C GLY A 35 8.45 6.77 -11.26
N ARG A 36 9.54 7.54 -11.08
CA ARG A 36 10.89 7.04 -10.82
C ARG A 36 11.36 7.26 -9.39
N LEU A 37 10.48 7.74 -8.50
CA LEU A 37 10.84 8.11 -7.14
C LEU A 37 11.55 7.00 -6.34
N PRO A 38 11.07 5.72 -6.33
CA PRO A 38 11.72 4.67 -5.55
C PRO A 38 13.17 4.42 -6.00
N PHE A 39 13.38 4.38 -7.31
CA PHE A 39 14.70 4.16 -7.92
C PHE A 39 15.64 5.34 -7.68
N TYR A 40 15.13 6.57 -7.80
CA TYR A 40 15.90 7.78 -7.51
C TYR A 40 16.36 7.82 -6.05
N VAL A 41 15.46 7.57 -5.11
CA VAL A 41 15.79 7.55 -3.67
C VAL A 41 16.77 6.40 -3.36
N LYS A 42 16.59 5.21 -3.96
CA LYS A 42 17.55 4.09 -3.83
C LYS A 42 18.94 4.50 -4.29
N GLN A 43 19.05 5.11 -5.47
CA GLN A 43 20.35 5.61 -5.98
C GLN A 43 20.99 6.62 -5.03
N LEU A 44 20.20 7.49 -4.40
CA LEU A 44 20.72 8.42 -3.41
C LEU A 44 21.26 7.69 -2.17
N HIS A 45 20.58 6.66 -1.70
CA HIS A 45 21.07 5.84 -0.59
C HIS A 45 22.35 5.07 -0.93
N ASP A 46 22.50 4.61 -2.18
CA ASP A 46 23.73 3.95 -2.64
C ASP A 46 24.95 4.88 -2.61
N ILE A 47 24.73 6.17 -2.86
CA ILE A 47 25.81 7.18 -2.91
C ILE A 47 26.08 7.78 -1.52
N TYR A 48 25.03 8.07 -0.76
CA TYR A 48 25.12 8.90 0.45
C TYR A 48 24.92 8.10 1.75
N GLY A 49 24.57 6.80 1.67
CA GLY A 49 24.44 5.94 2.84
C GLY A 49 23.00 5.86 3.41
N PRO A 50 22.87 5.38 4.66
CA PRO A 50 21.56 4.99 5.22
C PRO A 50 20.63 6.14 5.55
N VAL A 51 21.11 7.38 5.59
CA VAL A 51 20.33 8.59 5.85
C VAL A 51 20.66 9.62 4.80
N VAL A 52 19.65 10.09 4.06
CA VAL A 52 19.85 11.03 2.96
C VAL A 52 18.87 12.20 3.06
N ARG A 53 19.41 13.43 2.94
CA ARG A 53 18.58 14.65 2.81
C ARG A 53 18.09 14.78 1.37
N ILE A 54 16.83 14.38 1.16
CA ILE A 54 16.21 14.29 -0.17
C ILE A 54 15.47 15.55 -0.63
N THR A 55 15.18 16.47 0.30
CA THR A 55 14.73 17.85 0.03
C THR A 55 15.31 18.78 1.11
N PRO A 56 15.11 20.12 1.05
CA PRO A 56 15.56 21.00 2.13
C PRO A 56 15.07 20.62 3.53
N THR A 57 13.92 19.97 3.65
CA THR A 57 13.25 19.65 4.92
C THR A 57 12.90 18.18 5.10
N GLU A 58 13.26 17.28 4.13
CA GLU A 58 12.94 15.87 4.19
C GLU A 58 14.21 15.00 4.30
N LEU A 59 14.17 14.00 5.17
CA LEU A 59 15.16 12.92 5.28
C LEU A 59 14.54 11.58 4.88
N SER A 60 15.28 10.81 4.08
CA SER A 60 14.96 9.44 3.74
C SER A 60 15.91 8.50 4.48
N PHE A 61 15.37 7.37 4.93
CA PHE A 61 16.08 6.29 5.60
C PHE A 61 15.86 4.97 4.83
N ASN A 62 16.76 3.99 5.03
CA ASN A 62 16.64 2.66 4.43
C ASN A 62 17.02 1.52 5.37
N SER A 63 17.09 1.74 6.69
CA SER A 63 17.50 0.72 7.65
C SER A 63 16.32 0.05 8.36
N GLU A 64 16.55 -1.15 8.91
CA GLU A 64 15.58 -1.83 9.77
C GLU A 64 15.17 -0.97 10.98
N LYS A 65 16.16 -0.30 11.62
CA LYS A 65 15.90 0.52 12.79
C LYS A 65 15.01 1.71 12.49
N SER A 66 15.15 2.34 11.32
CA SER A 66 14.32 3.47 10.92
C SER A 66 12.82 3.11 10.79
N TRP A 67 12.50 1.87 10.42
CA TRP A 67 11.11 1.41 10.43
C TRP A 67 10.50 1.46 11.83
N LYS A 68 11.24 0.97 12.83
CA LYS A 68 10.79 0.97 14.23
C LYS A 68 10.73 2.39 14.81
N ASP A 69 11.74 3.21 14.51
CA ASP A 69 11.88 4.56 15.05
C ASP A 69 10.83 5.53 14.47
N ILE A 70 10.47 5.41 13.19
CA ILE A 70 9.53 6.32 12.51
C ILE A 70 8.07 5.87 12.64
N TYR A 71 7.80 4.56 12.52
CA TYR A 71 6.44 4.05 12.39
C TYR A 71 5.97 3.25 13.61
N GLY A 72 6.90 2.69 14.38
CA GLY A 72 6.59 1.91 15.58
C GLY A 72 6.21 2.77 16.78
N SER A 73 5.46 2.20 17.72
CA SER A 73 5.26 2.80 19.03
C SER A 73 6.48 2.51 19.91
N ARG A 74 7.08 3.55 20.50
CA ARG A 74 8.27 3.46 21.35
C ARG A 74 7.94 3.99 22.75
N PRO A 75 8.25 3.25 23.83
CA PRO A 75 8.05 3.75 25.19
C PRO A 75 8.79 5.07 25.42
N GLY A 76 8.10 6.06 25.96
CA GLY A 76 8.68 7.39 26.25
C GLY A 76 8.81 8.32 25.03
N HIS A 77 8.42 7.89 23.84
CA HIS A 77 8.45 8.71 22.63
C HIS A 77 7.04 8.98 22.12
N ALA A 78 6.81 10.17 21.57
CA ALA A 78 5.57 10.49 20.87
C ALA A 78 5.53 9.80 19.49
N ASN A 79 4.35 9.36 19.05
CA ASN A 79 4.17 8.86 17.69
C ASN A 79 4.41 10.00 16.67
N PHE A 80 5.05 9.67 15.56
CA PHE A 80 5.26 10.62 14.49
C PHE A 80 3.95 10.81 13.71
N HIS A 81 3.52 12.06 13.58
CA HIS A 81 2.28 12.40 12.88
C HIS A 81 2.39 12.18 11.38
N LYS A 82 1.24 12.00 10.76
CA LYS A 82 1.15 12.00 9.29
C LYS A 82 1.59 13.35 8.74
N ASP A 83 2.50 13.35 7.77
CA ASP A 83 3.00 14.59 7.19
C ASP A 83 1.95 15.19 6.23
N PRO A 84 1.73 16.53 6.23
CA PRO A 84 0.80 17.21 5.32
C PRO A 84 1.12 17.02 3.83
N ILE A 85 2.35 16.65 3.47
CA ILE A 85 2.74 16.31 2.09
C ILE A 85 2.01 15.04 1.62
N HIS A 86 1.68 14.14 2.54
CA HIS A 86 0.97 12.92 2.18
C HIS A 86 -0.41 13.23 1.59
N VAL A 87 -0.70 12.61 0.45
CA VAL A 87 -1.98 12.73 -0.25
C VAL A 87 -2.58 11.34 -0.37
N GLY A 88 -3.86 11.22 -0.06
CA GLY A 88 -4.63 10.01 -0.30
C GLY A 88 -4.99 9.84 -1.79
N SER A 89 -5.37 8.62 -2.15
CA SER A 89 -5.85 8.28 -3.50
C SER A 89 -7.31 8.76 -3.74
N ILE A 90 -8.08 9.00 -2.68
CA ILE A 90 -9.48 9.44 -2.76
C ILE A 90 -9.56 10.96 -2.82
N GLN A 91 -10.54 11.47 -3.59
CA GLN A 91 -10.84 12.90 -3.62
C GLN A 91 -11.28 13.38 -2.23
N THR A 92 -10.79 14.55 -1.82
CA THR A 92 -11.19 15.18 -0.57
C THR A 92 -12.67 15.55 -0.59
N VAL A 93 -13.39 15.19 0.47
CA VAL A 93 -14.79 15.58 0.71
C VAL A 93 -14.81 16.47 1.95
N PRO A 94 -15.45 17.65 1.91
CA PRO A 94 -15.55 18.50 3.09
C PRO A 94 -16.21 17.75 4.26
N GLY A 95 -15.59 17.81 5.45
CA GLY A 95 -16.12 17.15 6.65
C GLY A 95 -15.87 15.65 6.75
N ALA A 96 -15.20 15.03 5.76
CA ALA A 96 -14.87 13.61 5.78
C ALA A 96 -13.43 13.35 5.33
N VAL A 97 -12.71 12.58 6.12
CA VAL A 97 -11.34 12.17 5.82
C VAL A 97 -11.22 10.65 5.84
N THR A 98 -10.40 10.09 4.95
CA THR A 98 -10.12 8.66 4.98
C THR A 98 -9.19 8.33 6.15
N ILE A 99 -9.22 7.08 6.62
CA ILE A 99 -8.31 6.58 7.66
C ILE A 99 -6.83 6.83 7.33
N THR A 100 -6.47 6.87 6.05
CA THR A 100 -5.09 7.13 5.62
C THR A 100 -4.70 8.60 5.71
N MET A 101 -5.67 9.52 5.75
CA MET A 101 -5.47 10.98 5.79
C MET A 101 -5.80 11.59 7.15
N ALA A 102 -6.57 10.90 7.97
CA ALA A 102 -7.03 11.33 9.28
C ALA A 102 -5.87 11.68 10.22
N ASP A 103 -6.07 12.67 11.09
CA ASP A 103 -5.17 12.93 12.21
C ASP A 103 -5.14 11.74 13.20
N ASP A 104 -4.41 11.86 14.30
CA ASP A 104 -4.23 10.70 15.19
C ASP A 104 -5.51 10.34 15.95
N ALA A 105 -6.34 11.32 16.32
CA ALA A 105 -7.59 11.08 17.03
C ALA A 105 -8.65 10.45 16.14
N ASP A 106 -8.87 11.05 14.97
CA ASP A 106 -9.80 10.52 13.96
C ASP A 106 -9.34 9.18 13.41
N HIS A 107 -8.02 9.00 13.19
CA HIS A 107 -7.47 7.71 12.79
C HIS A 107 -7.76 6.63 13.84
N ALA A 108 -7.55 6.91 15.12
CA ALA A 108 -7.81 5.94 16.19
C ALA A 108 -9.29 5.56 16.25
N ARG A 109 -10.19 6.53 16.10
CA ARG A 109 -11.65 6.34 16.07
C ARG A 109 -12.04 5.47 14.88
N GLN A 110 -11.64 5.84 13.66
CA GLN A 110 -11.92 5.08 12.44
C GLN A 110 -11.30 3.68 12.49
N ARG A 111 -10.06 3.56 13.01
CA ARG A 111 -9.37 2.26 13.14
C ARG A 111 -10.13 1.30 14.05
N ARG A 112 -10.72 1.77 15.16
CA ARG A 112 -11.53 0.92 16.04
C ARG A 112 -12.77 0.41 15.30
N ALA A 113 -13.52 1.28 14.63
CA ALA A 113 -14.70 0.88 13.86
C ALA A 113 -14.38 -0.18 12.80
N LEU A 114 -13.27 -0.01 12.09
CA LEU A 114 -12.84 -0.90 11.02
C LEU A 114 -12.24 -2.22 11.51
N SER A 115 -11.68 -2.27 12.72
CA SER A 115 -10.95 -3.44 13.22
C SER A 115 -11.76 -4.74 13.23
N TYR A 116 -13.08 -4.62 13.39
CA TYR A 116 -13.99 -5.78 13.37
C TYR A 116 -14.05 -6.43 11.99
N ALA A 117 -14.17 -5.63 10.93
CA ALA A 117 -14.18 -6.12 9.55
C ALA A 117 -12.87 -6.83 9.15
N PHE A 118 -11.75 -6.41 9.74
CA PHE A 118 -10.41 -6.96 9.48
C PHE A 118 -9.94 -7.95 10.55
N SER A 119 -10.86 -8.51 11.35
CA SER A 119 -10.56 -9.55 12.32
C SER A 119 -10.30 -10.91 11.65
N THR A 120 -9.57 -11.81 12.33
CA THR A 120 -9.37 -13.18 11.85
C THR A 120 -10.71 -13.91 11.67
N LYS A 121 -11.68 -13.66 12.56
CA LYS A 121 -13.01 -14.25 12.46
C LYS A 121 -13.73 -13.82 11.18
N ALA A 122 -13.77 -12.52 10.89
CA ALA A 122 -14.40 -12.00 9.68
C ALA A 122 -13.72 -12.56 8.41
N LEU A 123 -12.40 -12.68 8.43
CA LEU A 123 -11.64 -13.27 7.32
C LEU A 123 -12.04 -14.72 7.05
N LEU A 124 -12.09 -15.57 8.08
CA LEU A 124 -12.47 -16.98 7.93
C LEU A 124 -13.92 -17.15 7.46
N GLU A 125 -14.83 -16.28 7.89
CA GLU A 125 -16.22 -16.24 7.41
C GLU A 125 -16.32 -15.89 5.90
N GLN A 126 -15.29 -15.24 5.34
CA GLN A 126 -15.24 -14.80 3.94
C GLN A 126 -14.32 -15.65 3.05
N GLU A 127 -13.66 -16.67 3.61
CA GLU A 127 -12.73 -17.54 2.88
C GLU A 127 -13.38 -18.22 1.67
N SER A 128 -14.57 -18.78 1.84
CA SER A 128 -15.30 -19.44 0.74
C SER A 128 -15.60 -18.51 -0.42
N LEU A 129 -15.86 -17.23 -0.12
CA LEU A 129 -16.06 -16.19 -1.12
C LEU A 129 -14.77 -15.96 -1.91
N ILE A 130 -13.64 -15.79 -1.25
CA ILE A 130 -12.34 -15.58 -1.91
C ILE A 130 -12.02 -16.79 -2.80
N VAL A 131 -12.18 -18.00 -2.28
CA VAL A 131 -11.95 -19.26 -3.03
C VAL A 131 -12.83 -19.32 -4.30
N SER A 132 -14.08 -18.86 -4.23
CA SER A 132 -14.96 -18.84 -5.41
C SER A 132 -14.40 -18.01 -6.56
N TYR A 133 -13.83 -16.81 -6.27
CA TYR A 133 -13.20 -15.96 -7.29
C TYR A 133 -11.88 -16.55 -7.80
N VAL A 134 -11.08 -17.16 -6.92
CA VAL A 134 -9.86 -17.87 -7.33
C VAL A 134 -10.20 -19.03 -8.28
N ASN A 135 -11.29 -19.75 -8.06
CA ASN A 135 -11.75 -20.79 -8.96
C ASN A 135 -12.15 -20.24 -10.34
N VAL A 136 -12.89 -19.12 -10.39
CA VAL A 136 -13.20 -18.46 -11.66
C VAL A 136 -11.94 -18.04 -12.40
N PHE A 137 -10.98 -17.41 -11.71
CA PHE A 137 -9.68 -17.06 -12.27
C PHE A 137 -8.95 -18.31 -12.82
N ARG A 138 -8.85 -19.38 -12.01
CA ARG A 138 -8.21 -20.64 -12.41
C ARG A 138 -8.84 -21.22 -13.67
N ASP A 139 -10.17 -21.22 -13.75
CA ASP A 139 -10.88 -21.80 -14.90
C ASP A 139 -10.66 -20.95 -16.16
N LYS A 140 -10.59 -19.63 -16.03
CA LYS A 140 -10.19 -18.75 -17.15
C LYS A 140 -8.75 -19.02 -17.62
N MET A 141 -7.81 -19.23 -16.70
CA MET A 141 -6.43 -19.59 -17.08
C MET A 141 -6.36 -20.95 -17.78
N LYS A 142 -7.19 -21.94 -17.39
CA LYS A 142 -7.33 -23.22 -18.10
C LYS A 142 -7.87 -23.04 -19.52
N GLU A 143 -8.88 -22.17 -19.72
CA GLU A 143 -9.41 -21.84 -21.06
C GLU A 143 -8.31 -21.29 -21.97
N TYR A 144 -7.52 -20.30 -21.51
CA TYR A 144 -6.39 -19.76 -22.29
C TYR A 144 -5.36 -20.82 -22.64
N ALA A 145 -5.00 -21.67 -21.67
CA ALA A 145 -4.03 -22.74 -21.88
C ALA A 145 -4.52 -23.79 -22.90
N GLN A 146 -5.80 -24.17 -22.84
CA GLN A 146 -6.41 -25.13 -23.77
C GLN A 146 -6.48 -24.57 -25.20
N GLN A 147 -6.68 -23.28 -25.34
CA GLN A 147 -6.74 -22.58 -26.63
C GLN A 147 -5.34 -22.21 -27.18
N GLY A 148 -4.27 -22.46 -26.40
CA GLY A 148 -2.92 -22.04 -26.78
C GLY A 148 -2.75 -20.51 -26.83
N GLN A 149 -3.61 -19.76 -26.16
CA GLN A 149 -3.60 -18.30 -26.17
C GLN A 149 -2.72 -17.73 -25.05
N VAL A 150 -2.07 -16.61 -25.35
CA VAL A 150 -1.32 -15.84 -24.36
C VAL A 150 -2.26 -14.87 -23.64
N CYS A 151 -2.14 -14.77 -22.31
CA CYS A 151 -2.88 -13.79 -21.51
C CYS A 151 -1.94 -12.88 -20.72
N ASN A 152 -2.40 -11.66 -20.43
CA ASN A 152 -1.72 -10.76 -19.50
C ASN A 152 -2.13 -11.09 -18.07
N LEU A 153 -1.30 -11.83 -17.32
CA LEU A 153 -1.58 -12.20 -15.94
C LEU A 153 -1.77 -10.99 -15.01
N ALA A 154 -1.09 -9.87 -15.26
CA ALA A 154 -1.24 -8.67 -14.44
C ALA A 154 -2.68 -8.11 -14.50
N ASP A 155 -3.28 -8.09 -15.69
CA ASP A 155 -4.68 -7.68 -15.86
C ASP A 155 -5.63 -8.64 -15.14
N TRP A 156 -5.41 -9.96 -15.30
CA TRP A 156 -6.25 -10.97 -14.67
C TRP A 156 -6.15 -10.96 -13.14
N PHE A 157 -4.97 -10.74 -12.56
CA PHE A 157 -4.83 -10.53 -11.12
C PHE A 157 -5.57 -9.26 -10.67
N SER A 158 -5.48 -8.17 -11.44
CA SER A 158 -6.21 -6.95 -11.15
C SER A 158 -7.72 -7.17 -11.19
N TYR A 159 -8.26 -7.88 -12.20
CA TYR A 159 -9.70 -8.21 -12.28
C TYR A 159 -10.15 -9.06 -11.09
N THR A 160 -9.36 -10.05 -10.71
CA THR A 160 -9.66 -10.96 -9.60
C THR A 160 -9.71 -10.20 -8.28
N THR A 161 -8.66 -9.45 -7.97
CA THR A 161 -8.58 -8.70 -6.71
C THR A 161 -9.63 -7.59 -6.65
N PHE A 162 -10.00 -7.03 -7.80
CA PHE A 162 -11.06 -6.02 -7.90
C PHE A 162 -12.43 -6.60 -7.58
N ASP A 163 -12.78 -7.76 -8.15
CA ASP A 163 -14.05 -8.42 -7.87
C ASP A 163 -14.13 -8.94 -6.41
N ILE A 164 -13.02 -9.48 -5.88
CA ILE A 164 -12.93 -9.89 -4.47
C ILE A 164 -13.20 -8.69 -3.56
N ILE A 165 -12.47 -7.58 -3.73
CA ILE A 165 -12.64 -6.42 -2.84
C ILE A 165 -13.99 -5.75 -3.00
N GLY A 166 -14.58 -5.78 -4.20
CA GLY A 166 -15.93 -5.32 -4.45
C GLY A 166 -16.94 -6.08 -3.60
N HIS A 167 -16.89 -7.40 -3.64
CA HIS A 167 -17.78 -8.24 -2.84
C HIS A 167 -17.52 -8.11 -1.33
N LEU A 168 -16.26 -8.12 -0.90
CA LEU A 168 -15.89 -7.95 0.51
C LEU A 168 -16.30 -6.58 1.07
N SER A 169 -16.27 -5.53 0.26
CA SER A 169 -16.56 -4.17 0.70
C SER A 169 -18.03 -3.78 0.55
N LEU A 170 -18.68 -4.25 -0.52
CA LEU A 170 -19.99 -3.75 -0.97
C LEU A 170 -21.08 -4.84 -1.05
N GLY A 171 -20.72 -6.10 -0.79
CA GLY A 171 -21.62 -7.25 -0.91
C GLY A 171 -21.91 -7.68 -2.36
N GLU A 172 -21.34 -7.02 -3.37
CA GLU A 172 -21.47 -7.39 -4.79
C GLU A 172 -20.14 -7.18 -5.54
N PRO A 173 -19.79 -8.06 -6.52
CA PRO A 173 -18.59 -7.88 -7.33
C PRO A 173 -18.75 -6.73 -8.32
N PHE A 174 -17.63 -6.27 -8.88
CA PHE A 174 -17.64 -5.35 -10.02
C PHE A 174 -17.87 -6.07 -11.34
N GLY A 175 -17.64 -7.40 -11.42
CA GLY A 175 -17.86 -8.22 -12.60
C GLY A 175 -16.73 -8.20 -13.62
N CYS A 176 -15.53 -7.75 -13.24
CA CYS A 176 -14.38 -7.65 -14.13
C CYS A 176 -13.87 -8.99 -14.65
N LEU A 177 -14.02 -10.08 -13.87
CA LEU A 177 -13.66 -11.44 -14.28
C LEU A 177 -14.58 -12.01 -15.36
N THR A 178 -15.86 -11.63 -15.34
CA THR A 178 -16.91 -12.24 -16.19
C THR A 178 -17.29 -11.39 -17.39
N SER A 179 -17.12 -10.06 -17.32
CA SER A 179 -17.50 -9.12 -18.39
C SER A 179 -16.38 -8.16 -18.73
N SER A 180 -16.06 -8.06 -20.03
CA SER A 180 -15.12 -7.07 -20.55
C SER A 180 -15.59 -5.64 -20.40
N ASP A 181 -16.91 -5.43 -20.45
CA ASP A 181 -17.51 -4.09 -20.41
C ASP A 181 -17.37 -3.42 -19.03
N LEU A 182 -17.15 -4.22 -17.99
CA LEU A 182 -16.99 -3.75 -16.63
C LEU A 182 -15.52 -3.48 -16.22
N ARG A 183 -14.56 -3.78 -17.10
CA ARG A 183 -13.12 -3.61 -16.84
C ARG A 183 -12.65 -2.17 -16.84
N PHE A 184 -13.50 -1.22 -17.23
CA PHE A 184 -13.18 0.22 -17.19
C PHE A 184 -12.81 0.74 -15.79
N TRP A 185 -13.20 0.02 -14.73
CA TRP A 185 -12.88 0.36 -13.36
C TRP A 185 -11.37 0.32 -13.06
N VAL A 186 -10.65 -0.64 -13.64
CA VAL A 186 -9.23 -0.87 -13.33
C VAL A 186 -8.36 0.33 -13.72
N PRO A 187 -8.41 0.84 -14.96
CA PRO A 187 -7.67 2.06 -15.30
C PRO A 187 -8.12 3.29 -14.49
N LEU A 188 -9.40 3.37 -14.10
CA LEU A 188 -9.91 4.46 -13.28
C LEU A 188 -9.18 4.58 -11.94
N ILE A 189 -8.86 3.45 -11.32
CA ILE A 189 -8.11 3.39 -10.05
C ILE A 189 -6.67 3.81 -10.23
N SER A 190 -5.97 3.24 -11.21
CA SER A 190 -4.57 3.58 -11.49
C SER A 190 -4.41 5.08 -11.78
N GLU A 191 -5.34 5.69 -12.52
CA GLU A 191 -5.34 7.13 -12.79
C GLU A 191 -5.63 7.96 -11.53
N SER A 192 -6.47 7.46 -10.61
CA SER A 192 -6.72 8.12 -9.32
C SER A 192 -5.45 8.18 -8.45
N ILE A 193 -4.64 7.11 -8.46
CA ILE A 193 -3.34 7.07 -7.75
C ILE A 193 -2.35 8.06 -8.38
N LYS A 194 -2.28 8.12 -9.72
CA LYS A 194 -1.43 9.10 -10.42
C LYS A 194 -1.81 10.54 -10.07
N ALA A 195 -3.11 10.85 -9.99
CA ALA A 195 -3.58 12.16 -9.56
C ALA A 195 -3.09 12.51 -8.15
N GLY A 196 -3.11 11.54 -7.23
CA GLY A 196 -2.55 11.69 -5.88
C GLY A 196 -1.05 11.99 -5.89
N ALA A 197 -0.27 11.33 -6.75
CA ALA A 197 1.16 11.58 -6.89
C ALA A 197 1.45 13.01 -7.41
N ILE A 198 0.67 13.51 -8.37
CA ILE A 198 0.79 14.87 -8.87
C ILE A 198 0.47 15.90 -7.77
N GLU A 199 -0.59 15.67 -7.01
CA GLU A 199 -0.94 16.53 -5.88
C GLU A 199 0.17 16.54 -4.82
N GLN A 200 0.77 15.39 -4.51
CA GLN A 200 1.89 15.29 -3.59
C GLN A 200 3.12 16.08 -4.08
N ALA A 201 3.42 16.04 -5.38
CA ALA A 201 4.48 16.86 -5.96
C ALA A 201 4.17 18.36 -5.83
N ALA A 202 2.92 18.77 -6.09
CA ALA A 202 2.50 20.17 -5.95
C ALA A 202 2.59 20.66 -4.49
N ARG A 203 2.24 19.82 -3.50
CA ARG A 203 2.39 20.14 -2.06
C ARG A 203 3.84 20.32 -1.63
N ARG A 204 4.79 19.64 -2.27
CA ARG A 204 6.22 19.85 -2.02
C ARG A 204 6.75 21.16 -2.62
N LEU A 205 6.18 21.58 -3.72
CA LEU A 205 6.61 22.78 -4.45
C LEU A 205 5.96 24.07 -3.95
N ALA A 206 4.78 23.98 -3.33
CA ALA A 206 4.03 25.12 -2.86
C ALA A 206 3.27 24.81 -1.56
N THR A 207 3.05 25.83 -0.74
CA THR A 207 2.25 25.72 0.48
C THR A 207 0.84 25.22 0.16
N THR A 208 0.38 24.24 0.93
CA THR A 208 -0.96 23.65 0.78
C THR A 208 -2.04 24.74 0.90
N GLY A 209 -2.97 24.77 -0.07
CA GLY A 209 -4.04 25.75 -0.16
C GLY A 209 -3.65 27.09 -0.82
N SER A 210 -2.38 27.31 -1.21
CA SER A 210 -1.94 28.52 -1.88
C SER A 210 -2.41 28.60 -3.34
N LEU A 211 -2.47 29.83 -3.87
CA LEU A 211 -2.74 30.07 -5.29
C LEU A 211 -1.70 29.38 -6.19
N LEU A 212 -0.43 29.36 -5.76
CA LEU A 212 0.64 28.68 -6.48
C LEU A 212 0.39 27.17 -6.56
N GLN A 213 -0.04 26.53 -5.46
CA GLN A 213 -0.40 25.12 -5.50
C GLN A 213 -1.55 24.87 -6.47
N THR A 214 -2.59 25.72 -6.44
CA THR A 214 -3.73 25.61 -7.35
C THR A 214 -3.31 25.73 -8.81
N LEU A 215 -2.41 26.67 -9.12
CA LEU A 215 -1.84 26.84 -10.46
C LEU A 215 -1.03 25.61 -10.88
N LEU A 216 -0.15 25.11 -10.00
CA LEU A 216 0.65 23.91 -10.27
C LEU A 216 -0.26 22.69 -10.54
N LEU A 217 -1.32 22.49 -9.77
CA LEU A 217 -2.27 21.40 -9.99
C LEU A 217 -3.00 21.53 -11.34
N ARG A 218 -3.34 22.75 -11.77
CA ARG A 218 -3.96 22.98 -13.09
C ARG A 218 -2.99 22.69 -14.23
N LEU A 219 -1.70 23.02 -14.05
CA LEU A 219 -0.68 22.84 -15.08
C LEU A 219 -0.18 21.39 -15.16
N LEU A 220 0.00 20.72 -14.01
CA LEU A 220 0.60 19.39 -13.94
C LEU A 220 -0.43 18.25 -14.05
N ALA A 221 -1.67 18.46 -13.63
CA ALA A 221 -2.72 17.46 -13.67
C ALA A 221 -3.68 17.70 -14.84
N PRO A 222 -3.66 16.90 -15.90
CA PRO A 222 -4.65 16.94 -16.98
C PRO A 222 -6.08 16.92 -16.44
N ALA A 223 -7.00 17.58 -17.13
CA ALA A 223 -8.41 17.63 -16.74
C ALA A 223 -9.02 16.22 -16.63
N GLU A 224 -8.65 15.33 -17.56
CA GLU A 224 -9.06 13.94 -17.58
C GLU A 224 -8.66 13.19 -16.30
N LEU A 225 -7.43 13.37 -15.84
CA LEU A 225 -6.93 12.71 -14.63
C LEU A 225 -7.67 13.16 -13.36
N ARG A 226 -8.02 14.46 -13.28
CA ARG A 226 -8.84 14.98 -12.18
C ARG A 226 -10.27 14.46 -12.25
N ASP A 227 -10.80 14.27 -13.47
CA ASP A 227 -12.12 13.71 -13.71
C ASP A 227 -12.22 12.24 -13.31
N GLN A 228 -11.20 11.44 -13.60
CA GLN A 228 -11.13 10.03 -13.20
C GLN A 228 -11.25 9.85 -11.67
N ARG A 229 -10.57 10.70 -10.90
CA ARG A 229 -10.65 10.69 -9.43
C ARG A 229 -12.06 11.04 -8.93
N ARG A 230 -12.73 11.98 -9.57
CA ARG A 230 -14.14 12.31 -9.27
C ARG A 230 -15.08 11.18 -9.62
N LYS A 231 -14.89 10.56 -10.80
CA LYS A 231 -15.68 9.41 -11.25
C LYS A 231 -15.54 8.25 -10.29
N HIS A 232 -14.33 7.91 -9.87
CA HIS A 232 -14.12 6.85 -8.89
C HIS A 232 -14.92 7.10 -7.59
N LEU A 233 -14.85 8.29 -7.02
CA LEU A 233 -15.61 8.62 -5.82
C LEU A 233 -17.14 8.58 -6.07
N ALA A 234 -17.60 9.10 -7.21
CA ALA A 234 -19.02 9.13 -7.55
C ALA A 234 -19.60 7.72 -7.69
N TYR A 235 -18.93 6.85 -8.44
CA TYR A 235 -19.33 5.44 -8.59
C TYR A 235 -19.28 4.67 -7.28
N SER A 236 -18.21 4.87 -6.50
CA SER A 236 -18.11 4.24 -5.18
C SER A 236 -19.24 4.70 -4.27
N ARG A 237 -19.56 6.01 -4.27
CA ARG A 237 -20.67 6.59 -3.51
C ARG A 237 -22.01 5.95 -3.88
N GLU A 238 -22.30 5.84 -5.17
CA GLU A 238 -23.55 5.23 -5.68
C GLU A 238 -23.71 3.80 -5.15
N LYS A 239 -22.68 2.96 -5.33
CA LYS A 239 -22.72 1.57 -4.86
C LYS A 239 -22.84 1.46 -3.33
N ILE A 240 -22.09 2.28 -2.59
CA ILE A 240 -22.14 2.30 -1.12
C ILE A 240 -23.53 2.72 -0.63
N LEU A 241 -24.12 3.77 -1.19
CA LEU A 241 -25.47 4.22 -0.82
C LEU A 241 -26.53 3.17 -1.17
N LYS A 242 -26.42 2.52 -2.33
CA LYS A 242 -27.29 1.37 -2.68
C LYS A 242 -27.20 0.27 -1.62
N ARG A 243 -25.99 -0.09 -1.19
CA ARG A 243 -25.76 -1.13 -0.16
C ARG A 243 -26.31 -0.73 1.20
N ILE A 244 -26.16 0.53 1.62
CA ILE A 244 -26.73 1.06 2.87
C ILE A 244 -28.27 0.97 2.81
N GLY A 245 -28.91 1.43 1.73
CA GLY A 245 -30.36 1.38 1.56
C GLY A 245 -30.94 -0.05 1.52
N GLN A 246 -30.17 -1.03 1.03
CA GLN A 246 -30.57 -2.45 1.10
C GLN A 246 -30.55 -2.99 2.54
N SER A 247 -29.65 -2.51 3.39
CA SER A 247 -29.56 -2.92 4.79
C SER A 247 -30.77 -2.46 5.60
N ASP A 248 -31.30 -1.28 5.30
CA ASP A 248 -32.50 -0.73 5.98
C ASP A 248 -33.76 -1.50 5.62
N ASN A 249 -33.83 -2.12 4.44
CA ASN A 249 -34.99 -2.85 3.94
C ASN A 249 -35.00 -4.34 4.31
N ASN A 250 -33.85 -4.96 4.61
CA ASN A 250 -33.77 -6.38 4.94
C ASN A 250 -33.85 -6.62 6.45
N LYS A 251 -35.06 -6.57 6.97
CA LYS A 251 -35.42 -7.14 8.29
C LYS A 251 -35.48 -8.66 8.16
N ALA A 252 -34.43 -9.37 8.57
CA ALA A 252 -34.32 -10.83 8.69
C ALA A 252 -34.03 -11.62 7.39
N GLY A 253 -32.83 -12.13 7.28
CA GLY A 253 -32.48 -13.38 6.53
C GLY A 253 -31.20 -13.25 5.83
N GLU A 254 -30.39 -13.11 5.29
CA GLU A 254 -29.06 -13.19 4.70
C GLU A 254 -28.35 -11.82 4.66
N GLN A 255 -27.93 -11.36 5.82
CA GLN A 255 -27.03 -10.18 5.86
C GLN A 255 -25.63 -10.63 5.44
N HIS A 256 -25.23 -10.29 4.22
CA HIS A 256 -23.81 -10.37 3.85
C HIS A 256 -22.99 -9.56 4.84
N ARG A 257 -22.08 -10.25 5.55
CA ARG A 257 -21.16 -9.63 6.54
C ARG A 257 -19.95 -9.04 5.83
N ASP A 258 -20.20 -8.09 4.92
CA ASP A 258 -19.20 -7.30 4.22
C ASP A 258 -18.58 -6.22 5.12
N PHE A 259 -17.59 -5.48 4.62
CA PHE A 259 -16.95 -4.42 5.41
C PHE A 259 -17.90 -3.29 5.77
N LEU A 260 -18.87 -2.96 4.89
CA LEU A 260 -19.89 -1.94 5.19
C LEU A 260 -20.83 -2.39 6.29
N TYR A 261 -21.20 -3.67 6.36
CA TYR A 261 -21.98 -4.21 7.46
C TYR A 261 -21.32 -3.92 8.81
N TYR A 262 -20.03 -4.25 8.94
CA TYR A 262 -19.29 -3.97 10.18
C TYR A 262 -19.13 -2.48 10.44
N LEU A 263 -18.88 -1.68 9.40
CA LEU A 263 -18.80 -0.22 9.52
C LEU A 263 -20.09 0.40 10.01
N MET A 264 -21.23 -0.02 9.48
CA MET A 264 -22.55 0.48 9.92
C MET A 264 -22.85 0.09 11.36
N GLN A 265 -22.60 -1.18 11.75
CA GLN A 265 -22.80 -1.63 13.13
C GLN A 265 -21.93 -0.93 14.18
N GLN A 266 -20.70 -0.58 13.83
CA GLN A 266 -19.75 0.08 14.73
C GLN A 266 -19.72 1.60 14.53
N GLY A 267 -20.21 2.08 13.38
CA GLY A 267 -20.23 3.51 13.03
C GLY A 267 -20.94 4.37 14.06
N ASP A 268 -22.10 3.92 14.53
CA ASP A 268 -22.86 4.63 15.56
C ASP A 268 -22.10 4.77 16.88
N ARG A 269 -21.34 3.74 17.27
CA ARG A 269 -20.53 3.74 18.50
C ARG A 269 -19.32 4.66 18.41
N GLU A 270 -18.70 4.74 17.24
CA GLU A 270 -17.50 5.53 16.96
C GLU A 270 -17.83 6.86 16.27
N ASN A 271 -19.11 7.24 16.18
CA ASN A 271 -19.59 8.47 15.55
C ASN A 271 -19.06 8.71 14.14
N LEU A 272 -19.05 7.65 13.29
CA LEU A 272 -18.70 7.80 11.88
C LEU A 272 -19.90 8.40 11.11
N ASN A 273 -19.65 9.50 10.42
CA ASN A 273 -20.66 10.06 9.54
C ASN A 273 -20.73 9.31 8.19
N GLN A 274 -21.82 9.49 7.47
CA GLN A 274 -22.06 8.79 6.19
C GLN A 274 -20.98 9.08 5.15
N ASP A 275 -20.48 10.32 5.08
CA ASP A 275 -19.42 10.67 4.14
C ASP A 275 -18.08 10.02 4.51
N GLU A 276 -17.76 9.83 5.79
CA GLU A 276 -16.60 9.05 6.24
C GLU A 276 -16.73 7.57 5.83
N ILE A 277 -17.91 6.99 5.94
CA ILE A 277 -18.19 5.62 5.46
C ILE A 277 -17.93 5.53 3.95
N ILE A 278 -18.45 6.51 3.18
CA ILE A 278 -18.28 6.55 1.73
C ILE A 278 -16.80 6.70 1.32
N VAL A 279 -16.06 7.64 1.89
CA VAL A 279 -14.67 7.84 1.49
C VAL A 279 -13.77 6.68 1.91
N ASN A 280 -14.05 6.02 3.05
CA ASN A 280 -13.32 4.82 3.46
C ASN A 280 -13.71 3.59 2.61
N GLY A 281 -14.98 3.41 2.25
CA GLY A 281 -15.40 2.38 1.31
C GLY A 281 -14.73 2.54 -0.06
N ALA A 282 -14.70 3.76 -0.61
CA ALA A 282 -13.97 4.06 -1.83
C ALA A 282 -12.45 3.80 -1.71
N LEU A 283 -11.87 4.06 -0.53
CA LEU A 283 -10.47 3.74 -0.24
C LEU A 283 -10.22 2.23 -0.26
N PHE A 284 -11.10 1.42 0.32
CA PHE A 284 -10.91 -0.04 0.38
C PHE A 284 -10.88 -0.66 -1.01
N ILE A 285 -11.70 -0.16 -1.94
CA ILE A 285 -11.68 -0.61 -3.33
C ILE A 285 -10.28 -0.44 -3.93
N ILE A 286 -9.66 0.74 -3.77
CA ILE A 286 -8.29 0.99 -4.26
C ILE A 286 -7.27 0.15 -3.48
N ALA A 287 -7.33 0.19 -2.15
CA ALA A 287 -6.30 -0.39 -1.30
C ALA A 287 -6.23 -1.92 -1.43
N GLY A 288 -7.38 -2.59 -1.57
CA GLY A 288 -7.44 -4.05 -1.66
C GLY A 288 -7.19 -4.59 -3.06
N SER A 289 -7.61 -3.90 -4.11
CA SER A 289 -7.40 -4.36 -5.47
C SER A 289 -5.98 -4.11 -5.97
N GLU A 290 -5.57 -2.85 -6.04
CA GLU A 290 -4.33 -2.44 -6.70
C GLU A 290 -3.08 -3.01 -6.03
N THR A 291 -3.03 -2.99 -4.69
CA THR A 291 -1.84 -3.47 -3.97
C THR A 291 -1.66 -4.98 -4.10
N THR A 292 -2.73 -5.75 -3.97
CA THR A 292 -2.69 -7.22 -4.05
C THR A 292 -2.46 -7.68 -5.49
N GLY A 293 -3.18 -7.11 -6.46
CA GLY A 293 -2.99 -7.42 -7.89
C GLY A 293 -1.57 -7.11 -8.37
N THR A 294 -1.02 -5.95 -7.98
CA THR A 294 0.37 -5.57 -8.27
C THR A 294 1.37 -6.53 -7.65
N PHE A 295 1.17 -6.93 -6.39
CA PHE A 295 2.01 -7.91 -5.71
C PHE A 295 2.01 -9.25 -6.45
N MET A 296 0.82 -9.79 -6.78
CA MET A 296 0.69 -11.06 -7.49
C MET A 296 1.38 -11.00 -8.85
N ALA A 297 1.20 -9.91 -9.61
CA ALA A 297 1.87 -9.72 -10.90
C ALA A 297 3.40 -9.73 -10.76
N GLY A 298 3.94 -9.04 -9.75
CA GLY A 298 5.37 -9.01 -9.46
C GLY A 298 5.91 -10.37 -9.02
N LEU A 299 5.21 -11.05 -8.12
CA LEU A 299 5.57 -12.38 -7.64
C LEU A 299 5.63 -13.39 -8.80
N PHE A 300 4.58 -13.46 -9.62
CA PHE A 300 4.53 -14.38 -10.75
C PHE A 300 5.55 -14.03 -11.84
N ASN A 301 5.84 -12.73 -12.08
CA ASN A 301 6.91 -12.33 -12.95
C ASN A 301 8.27 -12.88 -12.50
N HIS A 302 8.54 -12.93 -11.18
CA HIS A 302 9.76 -13.56 -10.67
C HIS A 302 9.72 -15.08 -10.73
N LEU A 303 8.63 -15.72 -10.30
CA LEU A 303 8.49 -17.18 -10.28
C LEU A 303 8.58 -17.83 -11.68
N LEU A 304 8.11 -17.14 -12.71
CA LEU A 304 8.10 -17.68 -14.08
C LEU A 304 9.41 -17.48 -14.84
N ARG A 305 10.37 -16.75 -14.28
CA ARG A 305 11.69 -16.60 -14.90
C ARG A 305 12.46 -17.92 -14.91
N PRO A 306 13.23 -18.20 -15.98
CA PRO A 306 14.01 -19.45 -16.08
C PRO A 306 14.94 -19.69 -14.90
N GLU A 307 15.61 -18.65 -14.37
CA GLU A 307 16.52 -18.72 -13.22
C GLU A 307 15.84 -19.15 -11.94
N ASN A 308 14.55 -18.92 -11.78
CA ASN A 308 13.75 -19.25 -10.60
C ASN A 308 12.96 -20.57 -10.73
N ARG A 309 13.25 -21.38 -11.77
CA ARG A 309 12.54 -22.63 -12.05
C ARG A 309 12.58 -23.62 -10.88
N ALA A 310 13.71 -23.70 -10.19
CA ALA A 310 13.87 -24.56 -9.01
C ALA A 310 12.95 -24.13 -7.87
N VAL A 311 12.86 -22.82 -7.61
CA VAL A 311 11.95 -22.24 -6.59
C VAL A 311 10.50 -22.60 -6.90
N LEU A 312 10.06 -22.39 -8.15
CA LEU A 312 8.70 -22.71 -8.60
C LEU A 312 8.41 -24.21 -8.49
N ASN A 313 9.34 -25.08 -8.87
CA ASN A 313 9.16 -26.53 -8.79
C ASN A 313 9.04 -26.99 -7.34
N ARG A 314 9.84 -26.45 -6.44
CA ARG A 314 9.75 -26.73 -5.00
C ARG A 314 8.41 -26.27 -4.43
N LEU A 315 7.93 -25.07 -4.81
CA LEU A 315 6.63 -24.55 -4.40
C LEU A 315 5.49 -25.47 -4.86
N LYS A 316 5.50 -25.87 -6.14
CA LYS A 316 4.52 -26.83 -6.68
C LYS A 316 4.55 -28.15 -5.94
N HIS A 317 5.73 -28.66 -5.59
CA HIS A 317 5.88 -29.92 -4.85
C HIS A 317 5.29 -29.78 -3.45
N GLU A 318 5.64 -28.73 -2.69
CA GLU A 318 5.11 -28.52 -1.34
C GLU A 318 3.58 -28.46 -1.34
N ILE A 319 2.98 -27.65 -2.21
CA ILE A 319 1.52 -27.48 -2.27
C ILE A 319 0.85 -28.82 -2.66
N ARG A 320 1.32 -29.48 -3.72
CA ARG A 320 0.70 -30.73 -4.21
C ARG A 320 0.86 -31.90 -3.25
N SER A 321 1.91 -31.89 -2.41
CA SER A 321 2.11 -32.91 -1.38
C SER A 321 1.29 -32.65 -0.11
N ALA A 322 0.85 -31.41 0.09
CA ALA A 322 0.08 -31.01 1.28
C ALA A 322 -1.44 -31.23 1.11
N PHE A 323 -1.93 -31.29 -0.14
CA PHE A 323 -3.36 -31.36 -0.42
C PHE A 323 -3.66 -32.43 -1.47
N ASP A 324 -4.56 -33.34 -1.13
CA ASP A 324 -5.04 -34.39 -2.04
C ASP A 324 -6.18 -33.88 -2.95
N ARG A 325 -6.95 -32.90 -2.49
CA ARG A 325 -8.10 -32.33 -3.21
C ARG A 325 -8.11 -30.81 -3.09
N ASP A 326 -8.68 -30.15 -4.10
CA ASP A 326 -8.81 -28.68 -4.12
C ASP A 326 -9.64 -28.15 -2.92
N GLU A 327 -10.65 -28.92 -2.46
CA GLU A 327 -11.50 -28.54 -1.31
C GLU A 327 -10.76 -28.53 0.03
N ASP A 328 -9.63 -29.23 0.12
CA ASP A 328 -8.80 -29.29 1.33
C ASP A 328 -7.90 -28.05 1.47
N ILE A 329 -7.81 -27.21 0.44
CA ILE A 329 -7.02 -25.98 0.43
C ILE A 329 -7.75 -24.91 1.25
N THR A 330 -7.24 -24.66 2.45
CA THR A 330 -7.75 -23.60 3.34
C THR A 330 -6.62 -22.68 3.80
N TYR A 331 -6.96 -21.46 4.15
CA TYR A 331 -6.00 -20.49 4.69
C TYR A 331 -5.22 -21.04 5.88
N GLU A 332 -5.90 -21.74 6.80
CA GLU A 332 -5.25 -22.34 7.96
C GLU A 332 -4.19 -23.36 7.58
N ARG A 333 -4.45 -24.20 6.57
CA ARG A 333 -3.49 -25.22 6.10
C ARG A 333 -2.37 -24.58 5.27
N LEU A 334 -2.70 -23.63 4.38
CA LEU A 334 -1.71 -22.90 3.57
C LEU A 334 -0.71 -22.12 4.44
N SER A 335 -1.18 -21.48 5.51
CA SER A 335 -0.33 -20.71 6.43
C SER A 335 0.72 -21.56 7.18
N LYS A 336 0.57 -22.89 7.17
CA LYS A 336 1.51 -23.85 7.76
C LYS A 336 2.60 -24.31 6.78
N LEU A 337 2.53 -23.92 5.52
CA LEU A 337 3.51 -24.28 4.49
C LEU A 337 4.71 -23.32 4.54
N PRO A 338 5.89 -23.80 4.99
CA PRO A 338 7.02 -22.90 5.24
C PRO A 338 7.62 -22.34 3.95
N TRP A 339 7.66 -23.16 2.87
CA TRP A 339 8.22 -22.69 1.61
C TRP A 339 7.28 -21.70 0.91
N LEU A 340 5.98 -21.93 0.91
CA LEU A 340 4.98 -20.97 0.42
C LEU A 340 5.12 -19.63 1.16
N THR A 341 5.18 -19.66 2.49
CA THR A 341 5.37 -18.44 3.31
C THR A 341 6.68 -17.72 2.93
N ALA A 342 7.77 -18.45 2.76
CA ALA A 342 9.06 -17.89 2.36
C ALA A 342 9.01 -17.24 0.96
N VAL A 343 8.31 -17.86 0.02
CA VAL A 343 8.10 -17.34 -1.34
C VAL A 343 7.28 -16.05 -1.32
N LEU A 344 6.22 -15.98 -0.51
CA LEU A 344 5.39 -14.78 -0.36
C LEU A 344 6.17 -13.62 0.28
N GLU A 345 6.91 -13.88 1.35
CA GLU A 345 7.73 -12.86 2.02
C GLU A 345 8.85 -12.33 1.10
N GLU A 346 9.50 -13.21 0.32
CA GLU A 346 10.49 -12.79 -0.66
C GLU A 346 9.87 -12.00 -1.82
N GLY A 347 8.68 -12.39 -2.26
CA GLY A 347 7.90 -11.62 -3.25
C GLY A 347 7.61 -10.20 -2.78
N LEU A 348 7.13 -10.07 -1.54
CA LEU A 348 6.85 -8.76 -0.91
C LEU A 348 8.13 -7.92 -0.73
N ARG A 349 9.27 -8.55 -0.46
CA ARG A 349 10.57 -7.87 -0.36
C ARG A 349 11.05 -7.35 -1.71
N ILE A 350 11.08 -8.23 -2.73
CA ILE A 350 11.69 -7.90 -4.02
C ILE A 350 10.79 -7.03 -4.88
N PHE A 351 9.47 -7.12 -4.67
CA PHE A 351 8.49 -6.33 -5.41
C PHE A 351 7.44 -5.74 -4.47
N PRO A 352 7.81 -4.78 -3.60
CA PRO A 352 6.86 -4.13 -2.71
C PRO A 352 5.85 -3.30 -3.49
N SER A 353 4.55 -3.55 -3.33
CA SER A 353 3.47 -2.79 -3.99
C SER A 353 3.46 -1.31 -3.60
N ALA A 354 3.95 -0.97 -2.41
CA ALA A 354 4.16 0.41 -1.94
C ALA A 354 5.66 0.69 -1.78
N PRO A 355 6.40 0.95 -2.89
CA PRO A 355 7.86 1.01 -2.89
C PRO A 355 8.43 2.30 -2.28
N ILE A 356 7.60 3.33 -2.05
CA ILE A 356 8.00 4.63 -1.48
C ILE A 356 7.83 4.64 0.05
N GLY A 357 8.46 5.62 0.71
CA GLY A 357 8.26 5.89 2.14
C GLY A 357 6.98 6.67 2.42
N PHE A 358 6.24 6.27 3.44
CA PHE A 358 5.11 7.04 3.97
C PHE A 358 5.62 8.15 4.88
N THR A 359 5.49 9.38 4.45
CA THR A 359 6.03 10.55 5.15
C THR A 359 5.39 10.76 6.53
N ARG A 360 6.24 11.09 7.49
CA ARG A 360 5.88 11.47 8.86
C ARG A 360 6.55 12.78 9.22
N THR A 361 5.97 13.52 10.14
CA THR A 361 6.57 14.71 10.75
C THR A 361 7.10 14.36 12.13
N VAL A 362 8.36 14.69 12.38
CA VAL A 362 8.98 14.55 13.71
C VAL A 362 8.28 15.45 14.71
N PRO A 363 7.92 14.99 15.91
CA PRO A 363 7.28 15.80 16.96
C PRO A 363 8.08 17.07 17.30
N ARG A 364 7.39 18.10 17.78
CA ARG A 364 7.99 19.44 18.03
C ARG A 364 9.26 19.44 18.87
N GLY A 365 9.38 18.52 19.83
CA GLY A 365 10.57 18.38 20.68
C GLY A 365 11.78 17.75 19.98
N GLY A 366 11.63 17.32 18.74
CA GLY A 366 12.61 16.45 18.08
C GLY A 366 12.53 15.01 18.56
N ASP A 367 13.25 14.12 17.90
CA ASP A 367 13.36 12.72 18.31
C ASP A 367 14.62 12.09 17.72
N THR A 368 14.90 10.84 18.08
CA THR A 368 16.04 10.08 17.60
C THR A 368 15.62 9.04 16.56
N ILE A 369 16.30 9.02 15.40
CA ILE A 369 16.12 8.01 14.36
C ILE A 369 17.50 7.45 14.00
N ASN A 370 17.68 6.14 14.03
CA ASN A 370 18.96 5.46 13.82
C ASN A 370 20.10 5.89 14.79
N GLY A 371 19.76 6.55 15.88
CA GLY A 371 20.74 7.15 16.81
C GLY A 371 21.04 8.62 16.55
N ASP A 372 20.58 9.17 15.42
CA ASP A 372 20.72 10.59 15.10
C ASP A 372 19.58 11.41 15.70
N ALA A 373 19.89 12.51 16.38
CA ALA A 373 18.89 13.48 16.84
C ALA A 373 18.33 14.24 15.65
N ILE A 374 17.02 14.13 15.41
CA ILE A 374 16.31 14.79 14.28
C ILE A 374 15.46 15.94 14.84
N PRO A 375 15.62 17.15 14.30
CA PRO A 375 14.84 18.32 14.74
C PRO A 375 13.34 18.14 14.52
N GLY A 376 12.54 18.69 15.44
CA GLY A 376 11.08 18.73 15.30
C GLY A 376 10.63 19.44 14.01
N GLY A 377 9.53 18.97 13.42
CA GLY A 377 9.00 19.49 12.16
C GLY A 377 9.71 18.97 10.92
N THR A 378 10.76 18.15 11.06
CA THR A 378 11.41 17.48 9.92
C THR A 378 10.48 16.41 9.34
N THR A 379 10.34 16.38 8.02
CA THR A 379 9.67 15.29 7.31
C THR A 379 10.63 14.10 7.18
N VAL A 380 10.18 12.92 7.57
CA VAL A 380 10.98 11.70 7.54
C VAL A 380 10.21 10.53 6.95
N SER A 381 10.93 9.61 6.30
CA SER A 381 10.34 8.36 5.82
C SER A 381 11.41 7.27 5.64
N THR A 382 11.01 6.00 5.74
CA THR A 382 11.83 4.88 5.28
C THR A 382 11.35 4.47 3.89
N CYS A 383 12.23 4.54 2.88
CA CYS A 383 11.89 4.14 1.52
C CYS A 383 11.96 2.60 1.42
N ALA A 384 10.80 1.96 1.21
CA ALA A 384 10.70 0.50 1.17
C ALA A 384 11.62 -0.10 0.10
N TRP A 385 11.59 0.42 -1.13
CA TRP A 385 12.46 -0.05 -2.22
C TRP A 385 13.96 0.10 -1.87
N ALA A 386 14.35 1.23 -1.31
CA ALA A 386 15.74 1.44 -0.92
C ALA A 386 16.16 0.50 0.23
N ALA A 387 15.28 0.25 1.19
CA ALA A 387 15.56 -0.65 2.31
C ALA A 387 15.69 -2.11 1.87
N THR A 388 14.76 -2.58 1.02
CA THR A 388 14.72 -3.99 0.58
C THR A 388 15.78 -4.32 -0.49
N HIS A 389 16.35 -3.30 -1.16
CA HIS A 389 17.38 -3.48 -2.19
C HIS A 389 18.76 -2.95 -1.78
N ALA A 390 18.97 -2.61 -0.51
CA ALA A 390 20.27 -2.24 0.01
C ALA A 390 21.14 -3.49 0.28
N ALA A 391 22.38 -3.49 -0.21
CA ALA A 391 23.35 -4.57 0.03
C ALA A 391 23.69 -4.72 1.53
N ASP A 392 23.60 -3.63 2.30
CA ASP A 392 23.78 -3.63 3.76
C ASP A 392 22.65 -4.33 4.51
N ASN A 393 21.48 -4.48 3.89
CA ASN A 393 20.33 -5.14 4.49
C ASN A 393 20.13 -6.56 3.97
N PHE A 394 20.42 -6.82 2.68
CA PHE A 394 20.17 -8.11 2.04
C PHE A 394 21.34 -8.49 1.13
N ALA A 395 21.90 -9.67 1.33
CA ALA A 395 22.87 -10.25 0.40
C ALA A 395 22.19 -10.52 -0.94
N GLN A 396 22.84 -10.14 -2.04
CA GLN A 396 22.27 -10.28 -3.39
C GLN A 396 20.83 -9.75 -3.48
N PRO A 397 20.62 -8.44 -3.24
CA PRO A 397 19.27 -7.87 -2.98
C PRO A 397 18.33 -7.93 -4.19
N TYR A 398 18.85 -8.15 -5.41
CA TYR A 398 18.06 -8.27 -6.64
C TYR A 398 17.75 -9.71 -7.04
N GLU A 399 18.27 -10.70 -6.32
CA GLU A 399 17.96 -12.11 -6.53
C GLU A 399 16.70 -12.51 -5.74
N PHE A 400 15.88 -13.35 -6.36
CA PHE A 400 14.70 -13.93 -5.72
C PHE A 400 15.09 -15.18 -4.95
N ARG A 401 15.29 -15.05 -3.63
CA ARG A 401 15.84 -16.08 -2.73
C ARG A 401 14.95 -16.32 -1.51
N PRO A 402 13.89 -17.14 -1.64
CA PRO A 402 13.00 -17.45 -0.52
C PRO A 402 13.69 -18.12 0.67
N GLU A 403 14.83 -18.80 0.45
CA GLU A 403 15.61 -19.48 1.49
C GLU A 403 15.97 -18.57 2.67
N ARG A 404 16.19 -17.27 2.41
CA ARG A 404 16.51 -16.28 3.45
C ARG A 404 15.45 -16.18 4.57
N TRP A 405 14.23 -16.60 4.29
CA TRP A 405 13.11 -16.55 5.24
C TRP A 405 12.95 -17.84 6.07
N LEU A 406 13.59 -18.92 5.65
CA LEU A 406 13.57 -20.22 6.38
C LEU A 406 14.59 -20.22 7.52
N ASP A 407 15.81 -19.80 7.25
CA ASP A 407 16.94 -19.83 8.18
C ASP A 407 17.19 -18.45 8.82
N ARG A 408 16.25 -18.01 9.66
CA ARG A 408 16.28 -16.68 10.30
C ARG A 408 17.54 -16.40 11.15
N GLY A 409 18.37 -17.41 11.41
CA GLY A 409 19.60 -17.29 12.21
C GLY A 409 20.92 -17.43 11.44
N ALA A 410 20.89 -17.90 10.19
CA ALA A 410 22.09 -18.21 9.41
C ALA A 410 22.44 -17.14 8.37
N ALA A 411 21.51 -16.26 8.01
CA ALA A 411 21.72 -15.26 6.99
C ALA A 411 22.18 -13.94 7.59
N MET A 412 23.18 -13.30 6.94
CA MET A 412 23.57 -11.92 7.22
C MET A 412 22.48 -10.89 6.85
N ASP A 413 21.31 -11.37 6.42
CA ASP A 413 20.20 -10.54 5.97
C ASP A 413 19.44 -9.91 7.14
N ARG A 414 19.16 -8.61 7.04
CA ARG A 414 18.34 -7.85 8.00
C ARG A 414 16.89 -7.91 7.58
N LEU A 415 16.21 -9.04 7.85
CA LEU A 415 14.82 -9.30 7.42
C LEU A 415 13.84 -8.21 7.89
N GLY A 416 14.11 -7.59 9.05
CA GLY A 416 13.32 -6.47 9.55
C GLY A 416 13.44 -5.17 8.75
N ALA A 417 14.29 -5.10 7.72
CA ALA A 417 14.29 -4.00 6.76
C ALA A 417 13.17 -4.12 5.71
N SER A 418 12.55 -5.30 5.58
CA SER A 418 11.35 -5.53 4.77
C SER A 418 10.10 -5.41 5.65
N ASN A 419 9.35 -4.32 5.50
CA ASN A 419 8.09 -4.08 6.20
C ASN A 419 7.00 -3.65 5.22
N PRO A 420 6.54 -4.55 4.34
CA PRO A 420 5.58 -4.22 3.28
C PRO A 420 4.25 -3.71 3.80
N PHE A 421 3.87 -4.10 5.02
CA PHE A 421 2.64 -3.67 5.69
C PHE A 421 2.85 -2.52 6.68
N SER A 422 4.05 -1.92 6.72
CA SER A 422 4.44 -0.90 7.71
C SER A 422 4.31 -1.39 9.17
N LEU A 423 4.53 -0.52 10.13
CA LEU A 423 4.52 -0.82 11.56
C LEU A 423 3.62 0.14 12.34
N GLY A 424 3.33 -0.23 13.59
CA GLY A 424 2.68 0.61 14.58
C GLY A 424 1.21 0.88 14.31
N PRO A 425 0.64 1.94 14.91
CA PRO A 425 -0.80 2.21 14.88
C PRO A 425 -1.36 2.39 13.47
N ARG A 426 -0.55 2.88 12.54
CA ARG A 426 -0.92 3.15 11.15
C ARG A 426 -0.44 2.05 10.17
N GLY A 427 -0.05 0.89 10.70
CA GLY A 427 0.25 -0.30 9.89
C GLY A 427 -0.98 -0.78 9.10
N CYS A 428 -0.76 -1.50 8.00
CA CYS A 428 -1.82 -1.96 7.12
C CYS A 428 -2.89 -2.76 7.87
N ILE A 429 -4.15 -2.33 7.73
CA ILE A 429 -5.29 -3.01 8.34
C ILE A 429 -5.62 -4.33 7.62
N GLY A 430 -5.38 -4.36 6.29
CA GLY A 430 -5.67 -5.50 5.42
C GLY A 430 -4.58 -6.58 5.40
N ARG A 431 -3.53 -6.51 6.24
CA ARG A 431 -2.41 -7.47 6.22
C ARG A 431 -2.86 -8.93 6.22
N LYS A 432 -3.88 -9.26 7.00
CA LYS A 432 -4.38 -10.63 7.09
C LYS A 432 -5.03 -11.10 5.78
N TYR A 433 -5.77 -10.22 5.10
CA TYR A 433 -6.42 -10.52 3.82
C TYR A 433 -5.40 -10.77 2.70
N VAL A 434 -4.32 -10.00 2.64
CA VAL A 434 -3.27 -10.18 1.62
C VAL A 434 -2.58 -11.54 1.77
N ASN A 435 -2.41 -12.01 3.00
CA ASN A 435 -1.83 -13.33 3.26
C ASN A 435 -2.79 -14.49 2.92
N THR A 436 -4.07 -14.23 2.65
CA THR A 436 -5.10 -15.22 2.34
C THR A 436 -5.40 -15.29 0.84
N ALA A 437 -5.23 -14.19 0.12
CA ALA A 437 -5.42 -14.11 -1.34
C ALA A 437 -4.27 -14.76 -2.10
#